data_2b3ed39a59d5eb19ab00b66c02163694
#
_entry.id   2b3ed39a59d5eb19ab00b66c02163694
#
_cell.length_a   1.000
_cell.length_b   1.000
_cell.length_c   1.000
_cell.angle_alpha   90.00
_cell.angle_beta   90.00
_cell.angle_gamma   90.00
#
_symmetry.space_group_name_H-M   'P 1'
#
loop_
_entity.id
_entity.type
_entity.pdbx_description
1 polymer ?
#
loop_
_entity_poly.entity_id
_entity_poly.type
_entity_poly.pdbx_seq_one_letter_code
_entity_poly.pdbx_strand_id
1 'polypeptide(L)'
;MPSSTSSFDFQQPFDFQRPIPTQPWRGITVVVAIILMAAAAAWEIYVRSLGYGPTLNDTEDLWVQARRNVQPESLVIVGDSRALFDLDFDELEKGLGKRPVQLAMAGSCAYPILAELANDERFHGTIICSIVPGMWFAPGGPLVETSQKALKRYRDQTLAQRASHHLGMFLEERVAFLRQEDLTLEMLLKKLPIANRPYAQVPPTFPPYFQTVDRERRVRMTEECAQPGKLQTRVQQIWLPLFTPPPPPTFVPREAFMANMGKAIEGRFRDTGAAVNKLRARGGKIVFVRFPNSGELKSLEERLSPREKTWEPLLESTGVPGIHFEDFPELSGFTCPEWSHLSAGDSVEFTKRLVPHLRTALQL
;
A
#
# COMPACT_ATOMS: atom_id res chain seq x y z
N MET A 1 41.78 64.91 14.93
CA MET A 1 40.36 64.52 14.86
C MET A 1 40.21 63.33 15.79
N PRO A 2 39.47 63.40 16.89
CA PRO A 2 39.29 62.26 17.79
C PRO A 2 38.16 61.36 17.30
N SER A 3 38.43 60.07 17.19
CA SER A 3 37.46 59.02 16.92
C SER A 3 36.58 58.78 18.15
N SER A 4 35.27 58.99 18.00
CA SER A 4 34.28 58.62 19.01
C SER A 4 34.02 57.12 18.94
N THR A 5 34.58 56.36 19.84
CA THR A 5 34.17 55.00 20.18
C THR A 5 32.88 55.09 21.01
N SER A 6 31.73 54.77 20.42
CA SER A 6 30.53 54.60 21.20
C SER A 6 30.64 53.28 21.97
N SER A 7 30.87 53.40 23.29
CA SER A 7 30.75 52.30 24.22
C SER A 7 29.25 51.93 24.35
N PHE A 8 28.89 50.76 23.82
CA PHE A 8 27.61 50.14 24.17
C PHE A 8 27.67 49.77 25.64
N ASP A 9 26.85 50.49 26.43
CA ASP A 9 26.73 50.23 27.86
C ASP A 9 25.84 49.02 28.09
N PHE A 10 26.49 47.87 28.34
CA PHE A 10 25.82 46.58 28.63
C PHE A 10 25.33 46.44 30.08
N GLN A 11 25.16 47.53 30.82
CA GLN A 11 24.84 47.51 32.26
C GLN A 11 23.36 47.86 32.61
N GLN A 12 22.42 47.57 31.74
CA GLN A 12 21.04 47.46 32.25
C GLN A 12 20.76 45.98 32.58
N PRO A 13 20.63 45.59 33.84
CA PRO A 13 20.19 44.23 34.16
C PRO A 13 18.82 44.00 33.51
N PHE A 14 18.69 42.94 32.73
CA PHE A 14 17.42 42.49 32.24
C PHE A 14 16.49 42.31 33.44
N ASP A 15 15.51 43.21 33.60
CA ASP A 15 14.51 43.10 34.63
C ASP A 15 13.56 41.93 34.33
N PHE A 16 13.90 40.74 34.84
CA PHE A 16 13.09 39.56 34.75
C PHE A 16 11.82 39.65 35.65
N GLN A 17 11.60 40.77 36.34
CA GLN A 17 10.46 40.98 37.23
C GLN A 17 9.32 41.79 36.56
N ARG A 18 9.26 41.89 35.23
CA ARG A 18 8.05 42.42 34.61
C ARG A 18 6.87 41.50 34.98
N PRO A 19 5.89 42.02 35.74
CA PRO A 19 4.72 41.22 36.08
C PRO A 19 4.08 40.74 34.79
N ILE A 20 4.01 39.42 34.60
CA ILE A 20 3.28 38.84 33.47
C ILE A 20 1.84 39.31 33.64
N PRO A 21 1.26 40.06 32.69
CA PRO A 21 -0.12 40.50 32.81
C PRO A 21 -1.02 39.31 33.13
N THR A 22 -1.85 39.44 34.15
CA THR A 22 -2.85 38.42 34.47
C THR A 22 -3.83 38.31 33.33
N GLN A 23 -3.60 37.36 32.44
CA GLN A 23 -4.48 37.09 31.31
C GLN A 23 -5.59 36.13 31.79
N PRO A 24 -6.84 36.30 31.31
CA PRO A 24 -7.93 35.39 31.60
C PRO A 24 -7.75 34.07 30.82
N TRP A 25 -6.66 33.32 31.09
CA TRP A 25 -6.24 32.15 30.34
C TRP A 25 -7.36 31.11 30.15
N ARG A 26 -8.21 30.91 31.17
CA ARG A 26 -9.36 30.00 31.08
C ARG A 26 -10.34 30.44 29.98
N GLY A 27 -10.68 31.74 29.92
CA GLY A 27 -11.56 32.28 28.88
C GLY A 27 -10.93 32.19 27.51
N ILE A 28 -9.66 32.57 27.39
CA ILE A 28 -8.90 32.48 26.13
C ILE A 28 -8.88 31.04 25.63
N THR A 29 -8.54 30.06 26.50
CA THR A 29 -8.48 28.64 26.12
C THR A 29 -9.85 28.14 25.65
N VAL A 30 -10.94 28.51 26.30
CA VAL A 30 -12.30 28.13 25.90
C VAL A 30 -12.63 28.72 24.53
N VAL A 31 -12.37 30.01 24.31
CA VAL A 31 -12.63 30.66 23.01
C VAL A 31 -11.80 30.04 21.90
N VAL A 32 -10.51 29.80 22.13
CA VAL A 32 -9.64 29.13 21.14
C VAL A 32 -10.14 27.71 20.84
N ALA A 33 -10.54 26.95 21.87
CA ALA A 33 -11.10 25.61 21.66
C ALA A 33 -12.39 25.64 20.82
N ILE A 34 -13.29 26.59 21.06
CA ILE A 34 -14.51 26.77 20.28
C ILE A 34 -14.19 27.12 18.81
N ILE A 35 -13.24 28.02 18.59
CA ILE A 35 -12.82 28.40 17.22
C ILE A 35 -12.23 27.21 16.49
N LEU A 36 -11.34 26.44 17.13
CA LEU A 36 -10.74 25.25 16.55
C LEU A 36 -11.77 24.17 16.22
N MET A 37 -12.74 23.93 17.14
CA MET A 37 -13.82 22.98 16.89
C MET A 37 -14.73 23.43 15.73
N ALA A 38 -15.07 24.70 15.66
CA ALA A 38 -15.87 25.26 14.58
C ALA A 38 -15.14 25.17 13.21
N ALA A 39 -13.84 25.47 13.19
CA ALA A 39 -13.01 25.33 12.01
C ALA A 39 -12.89 23.86 11.56
N ALA A 40 -12.67 22.93 12.47
CA ALA A 40 -12.63 21.50 12.20
C ALA A 40 -13.98 20.98 11.68
N ALA A 41 -15.10 21.41 12.27
CA ALA A 41 -16.42 21.04 11.79
C ALA A 41 -16.72 21.58 10.39
N ALA A 42 -16.37 22.83 10.13
CA ALA A 42 -16.53 23.44 8.80
C ALA A 42 -15.67 22.72 7.75
N TRP A 43 -14.44 22.36 8.11
CA TRP A 43 -13.55 21.58 7.24
C TRP A 43 -14.09 20.18 6.96
N GLU A 44 -14.60 19.47 7.97
CA GLU A 44 -15.23 18.16 7.81
C GLU A 44 -16.45 18.22 6.89
N ILE A 45 -17.33 19.21 7.07
CA ILE A 45 -18.49 19.43 6.20
C ILE A 45 -18.04 19.66 4.75
N TYR A 46 -17.03 20.52 4.57
CA TYR A 46 -16.48 20.79 3.25
C TYR A 46 -15.89 19.54 2.59
N VAL A 47 -15.07 18.78 3.30
CA VAL A 47 -14.46 17.54 2.81
C VAL A 47 -15.52 16.52 2.41
N ARG A 48 -16.57 16.34 3.24
CA ARG A 48 -17.71 15.47 2.89
C ARG A 48 -18.48 15.95 1.67
N SER A 49 -18.61 17.26 1.47
CA SER A 49 -19.24 17.80 0.25
C SER A 49 -18.45 17.53 -1.02
N LEU A 50 -17.15 17.19 -0.90
CA LEU A 50 -16.30 16.75 -2.00
C LEU A 50 -16.39 15.23 -2.27
N GLY A 51 -17.23 14.51 -1.54
CA GLY A 51 -17.40 13.05 -1.69
C GLY A 51 -16.52 12.19 -0.77
N TYR A 52 -15.66 12.80 0.05
CA TYR A 52 -14.81 12.01 0.98
C TYR A 52 -15.63 11.47 2.15
N GLY A 53 -15.49 10.18 2.43
CA GLY A 53 -16.01 9.53 3.63
C GLY A 53 -14.92 9.14 4.62
N PRO A 54 -15.27 8.89 5.89
CA PRO A 54 -14.35 8.31 6.86
C PRO A 54 -13.85 6.94 6.41
N THR A 55 -12.57 6.69 6.57
CA THR A 55 -11.92 5.40 6.27
C THR A 55 -10.60 5.34 7.04
N LEU A 56 -10.11 4.13 7.32
CA LEU A 56 -8.77 3.98 7.85
C LEU A 56 -7.71 4.31 6.79
N ASN A 57 -6.57 4.79 7.23
CA ASN A 57 -5.39 4.93 6.39
C ASN A 57 -4.61 3.60 6.40
N ASP A 58 -4.28 3.05 5.22
CA ASP A 58 -3.50 1.82 5.11
C ASP A 58 -2.01 2.09 5.38
N THR A 59 -1.71 2.36 6.64
CA THR A 59 -0.36 2.68 7.13
C THR A 59 0.43 1.43 7.49
N GLU A 60 1.76 1.60 7.68
CA GLU A 60 2.60 0.52 8.21
C GLU A 60 2.12 0.04 9.60
N ASP A 61 1.51 0.91 10.41
CA ASP A 61 0.99 0.53 11.74
C ASP A 61 -0.25 -0.37 11.63
N LEU A 62 -1.14 -0.12 10.67
CA LEU A 62 -2.28 -0.98 10.39
C LEU A 62 -1.82 -2.34 9.84
N TRP A 63 -0.80 -2.34 8.97
CA TRP A 63 -0.17 -3.56 8.47
C TRP A 63 0.47 -4.37 9.62
N VAL A 64 1.19 -3.70 10.52
CA VAL A 64 1.80 -4.33 11.70
C VAL A 64 0.76 -4.95 12.62
N GLN A 65 -0.38 -4.30 12.80
CA GLN A 65 -1.51 -4.87 13.55
C GLN A 65 -1.99 -6.16 12.89
N ALA A 66 -2.19 -6.18 11.58
CA ALA A 66 -2.57 -7.38 10.84
C ALA A 66 -1.50 -8.48 10.98
N ARG A 67 -0.19 -8.16 10.81
CA ARG A 67 0.89 -9.15 10.95
C ARG A 67 0.94 -9.77 12.36
N ARG A 68 0.62 -9.01 13.40
CA ARG A 68 0.54 -9.55 14.77
C ARG A 68 -0.64 -10.48 15.01
N ASN A 69 -1.68 -10.38 14.20
CA ASN A 69 -2.84 -11.29 14.25
C ASN A 69 -2.56 -12.63 13.55
N VAL A 70 -1.46 -12.75 12.81
CA VAL A 70 -1.08 -14.03 12.17
C VAL A 70 -0.74 -15.07 13.24
N GLN A 71 -1.51 -16.14 13.23
CA GLN A 71 -1.31 -17.33 14.06
C GLN A 71 -0.59 -18.43 13.25
N PRO A 72 -0.06 -19.47 13.89
CA PRO A 72 0.67 -20.53 13.20
C PRO A 72 -0.05 -21.14 12.00
N GLU A 73 -1.36 -21.32 12.08
CA GLU A 73 -2.19 -21.95 11.05
C GLU A 73 -3.05 -20.97 10.26
N SER A 74 -2.80 -19.67 10.34
CA SER A 74 -3.61 -18.67 9.65
C SER A 74 -3.64 -18.88 8.14
N LEU A 75 -4.76 -18.50 7.53
CA LEU A 75 -4.85 -18.18 6.13
C LEU A 75 -4.34 -16.74 5.94
N VAL A 76 -3.30 -16.55 5.15
CA VAL A 76 -2.65 -15.24 4.97
C VAL A 76 -2.67 -14.85 3.49
N ILE A 77 -3.07 -13.62 3.20
CA ILE A 77 -2.98 -13.04 1.87
C ILE A 77 -1.68 -12.23 1.81
N VAL A 78 -0.81 -12.57 0.86
CA VAL A 78 0.43 -11.86 0.56
C VAL A 78 0.37 -11.36 -0.87
N GLY A 79 0.81 -10.14 -1.14
CA GLY A 79 0.72 -9.63 -2.51
C GLY A 79 0.88 -8.13 -2.59
N ASP A 80 0.44 -7.63 -3.69
CA ASP A 80 0.34 -6.23 -4.08
C ASP A 80 -1.10 -5.70 -3.92
N SER A 81 -1.39 -4.55 -4.54
CA SER A 81 -2.72 -3.93 -4.47
C SER A 81 -3.86 -4.81 -5.03
N ARG A 82 -3.59 -5.69 -6.01
CA ARG A 82 -4.64 -6.57 -6.53
C ARG A 82 -5.14 -7.54 -5.47
N ALA A 83 -4.24 -8.15 -4.70
CA ALA A 83 -4.66 -8.99 -3.58
C ALA A 83 -5.35 -8.21 -2.45
N LEU A 84 -5.09 -6.89 -2.35
CA LEU A 84 -5.81 -6.03 -1.41
C LEU A 84 -7.26 -5.79 -1.83
N PHE A 85 -7.50 -5.52 -3.13
CA PHE A 85 -8.80 -5.10 -3.64
C PHE A 85 -9.68 -6.27 -4.08
N ASP A 86 -9.07 -7.30 -4.70
CA ASP A 86 -9.79 -8.29 -5.50
C ASP A 86 -10.23 -9.52 -4.71
N LEU A 87 -9.96 -9.57 -3.40
CA LEU A 87 -10.34 -10.68 -2.54
C LEU A 87 -11.36 -10.25 -1.48
N ASP A 88 -12.48 -10.94 -1.43
CA ASP A 88 -13.48 -10.79 -0.38
C ASP A 88 -13.25 -11.79 0.76
N PHE A 89 -13.16 -11.29 1.99
CA PHE A 89 -12.81 -12.10 3.16
C PHE A 89 -13.96 -13.03 3.57
N ASP A 90 -15.20 -12.59 3.39
CA ASP A 90 -16.36 -13.38 3.78
C ASP A 90 -16.52 -14.60 2.87
N GLU A 91 -16.29 -14.44 1.55
CA GLU A 91 -16.30 -15.55 0.61
C GLU A 91 -15.09 -16.48 0.78
N LEU A 92 -13.90 -15.96 1.12
CA LEU A 92 -12.75 -16.80 1.47
C LEU A 92 -13.01 -17.61 2.75
N GLU A 93 -13.52 -16.96 3.79
CA GLU A 93 -13.87 -17.66 5.06
C GLU A 93 -14.90 -18.75 4.85
N LYS A 94 -15.97 -18.44 4.14
CA LYS A 94 -17.02 -19.39 3.79
C LYS A 94 -16.51 -20.58 2.96
N GLY A 95 -15.61 -20.32 2.02
CA GLY A 95 -15.10 -21.33 1.10
C GLY A 95 -13.92 -22.14 1.63
N LEU A 96 -13.04 -21.55 2.43
CA LEU A 96 -11.81 -22.17 2.94
C LEU A 96 -11.86 -22.48 4.45
N GLY A 97 -12.94 -22.07 5.15
CA GLY A 97 -13.15 -22.33 6.56
C GLY A 97 -12.26 -21.50 7.51
N LYS A 98 -11.54 -20.52 7.00
CA LYS A 98 -10.67 -19.63 7.78
C LYS A 98 -10.77 -18.20 7.27
N ARG A 99 -10.97 -17.25 8.19
CA ARG A 99 -10.89 -15.83 7.87
C ARG A 99 -9.46 -15.44 7.55
N PRO A 100 -9.20 -14.76 6.43
CA PRO A 100 -7.85 -14.43 6.03
C PRO A 100 -7.26 -13.28 6.84
N VAL A 101 -5.95 -13.26 7.00
CA VAL A 101 -5.19 -12.10 7.47
C VAL A 101 -4.54 -11.42 6.28
N GLN A 102 -4.83 -10.12 6.10
CA GLN A 102 -4.36 -9.34 4.96
C GLN A 102 -2.96 -8.76 5.20
N LEU A 103 -1.97 -9.27 4.47
CA LEU A 103 -0.60 -8.74 4.47
C LEU A 103 -0.15 -8.19 3.11
N ALA A 104 -1.00 -8.23 2.09
CA ALA A 104 -0.70 -7.55 0.83
C ALA A 104 -0.58 -6.03 1.03
N MET A 105 0.19 -5.37 0.16
CA MET A 105 0.46 -3.93 0.25
C MET A 105 0.44 -3.29 -1.13
N ALA A 106 -0.24 -2.17 -1.26
CA ALA A 106 -0.26 -1.41 -2.50
C ALA A 106 1.14 -0.95 -2.91
N GLY A 107 1.45 -1.04 -4.22
CA GLY A 107 2.71 -0.56 -4.78
C GLY A 107 3.95 -1.22 -4.17
N SER A 108 3.88 -2.51 -3.84
CA SER A 108 4.98 -3.20 -3.18
C SER A 108 5.40 -4.51 -3.88
N CYS A 109 6.67 -4.87 -3.72
CA CYS A 109 7.16 -6.21 -3.97
C CYS A 109 6.79 -7.09 -2.77
N ALA A 110 5.99 -8.12 -3.00
CA ALA A 110 5.48 -8.99 -1.93
C ALA A 110 6.51 -10.01 -1.42
N TYR A 111 7.60 -10.26 -2.17
CA TYR A 111 8.61 -11.26 -1.81
C TYR A 111 9.21 -11.07 -0.40
N PRO A 112 9.57 -9.86 0.08
CA PRO A 112 10.10 -9.70 1.43
C PRO A 112 9.14 -10.18 2.53
N ILE A 113 7.83 -10.03 2.31
CA ILE A 113 6.79 -10.48 3.25
C ILE A 113 6.67 -12.01 3.21
N LEU A 114 6.68 -12.62 2.02
CA LEU A 114 6.72 -14.07 1.87
C LEU A 114 7.96 -14.66 2.56
N ALA A 115 9.13 -14.05 2.34
CA ALA A 115 10.38 -14.49 2.95
C ALA A 115 10.37 -14.38 4.48
N GLU A 116 9.76 -13.34 5.03
CA GLU A 116 9.59 -13.16 6.47
C GLU A 116 8.70 -14.24 7.07
N LEU A 117 7.54 -14.54 6.47
CA LEU A 117 6.66 -15.64 6.89
C LEU A 117 7.34 -17.01 6.75
N ALA A 118 8.10 -17.23 5.69
CA ALA A 118 8.87 -18.43 5.49
C ALA A 118 10.01 -18.63 6.53
N ASN A 119 10.50 -17.54 7.13
CA ASN A 119 11.49 -17.55 8.19
C ASN A 119 10.87 -17.58 9.61
N ASP A 120 9.58 -17.30 9.77
CA ASP A 120 8.89 -17.48 11.05
C ASP A 120 8.66 -18.99 11.27
N GLU A 121 9.50 -19.62 12.10
CA GLU A 121 9.48 -21.08 12.35
C GLU A 121 8.15 -21.59 12.91
N ARG A 122 7.36 -20.71 13.51
CA ARG A 122 6.04 -21.05 14.07
C ARG A 122 4.96 -21.12 13.00
N PHE A 123 5.16 -20.40 11.87
CA PHE A 123 4.14 -20.31 10.84
C PHE A 123 4.16 -21.52 9.91
N HIS A 124 3.06 -22.27 9.87
CA HIS A 124 2.82 -23.41 8.98
C HIS A 124 1.41 -23.36 8.35
N GLY A 125 0.85 -22.15 8.26
CA GLY A 125 -0.46 -21.88 7.72
C GLY A 125 -0.53 -21.92 6.18
N THR A 126 -1.54 -21.30 5.64
CA THR A 126 -1.81 -21.24 4.20
C THR A 126 -1.58 -19.85 3.66
N ILE A 127 -0.88 -19.71 2.54
CA ILE A 127 -0.62 -18.44 1.88
C ILE A 127 -1.30 -18.41 0.51
N ILE A 128 -2.14 -17.38 0.28
CA ILE A 128 -2.57 -16.94 -1.05
C ILE A 128 -1.65 -15.79 -1.44
N CYS A 129 -0.83 -15.99 -2.48
CA CYS A 129 0.18 -15.01 -2.86
C CYS A 129 -0.09 -14.45 -4.25
N SER A 130 -0.40 -13.15 -4.33
CA SER A 130 -0.54 -12.42 -5.59
C SER A 130 0.81 -12.24 -6.27
N ILE A 131 0.84 -12.45 -7.58
CA ILE A 131 2.02 -12.24 -8.40
C ILE A 131 1.70 -11.22 -9.49
N VAL A 132 2.20 -10.00 -9.34
CA VAL A 132 2.32 -9.02 -10.43
C VAL A 132 3.79 -8.98 -10.85
N PRO A 133 4.15 -9.56 -12.01
CA PRO A 133 5.56 -9.82 -12.36
C PRO A 133 6.46 -8.59 -12.27
N GLY A 134 6.01 -7.42 -12.75
CA GLY A 134 6.79 -6.19 -12.70
C GLY A 134 7.12 -5.74 -11.28
N MET A 135 6.27 -6.06 -10.29
CA MET A 135 6.52 -5.79 -8.88
C MET A 135 7.28 -6.94 -8.20
N TRP A 136 6.91 -8.18 -8.49
CA TRP A 136 7.52 -9.38 -7.90
C TRP A 136 9.02 -9.48 -8.18
N PHE A 137 9.42 -9.23 -9.43
CA PHE A 137 10.80 -9.30 -9.87
C PHE A 137 11.57 -7.99 -9.71
N ALA A 138 11.01 -6.97 -9.07
CA ALA A 138 11.73 -5.73 -8.79
C ALA A 138 13.03 -6.02 -8.02
N PRO A 139 14.19 -5.56 -8.53
CA PRO A 139 15.48 -5.84 -7.90
C PRO A 139 15.73 -5.01 -6.64
N GLY A 140 15.01 -3.90 -6.48
CA GLY A 140 15.16 -2.93 -5.39
C GLY A 140 14.29 -1.68 -5.61
N GLY A 141 14.61 -0.61 -4.91
CA GLY A 141 13.93 0.68 -5.01
C GLY A 141 12.58 0.72 -4.29
N PRO A 142 11.72 1.71 -4.62
CA PRO A 142 10.52 2.02 -3.83
C PRO A 142 9.59 0.82 -3.59
N LEU A 143 9.42 -0.08 -4.57
CA LEU A 143 8.57 -1.26 -4.45
C LEU A 143 9.05 -2.22 -3.34
N VAL A 144 10.36 -2.46 -3.26
CA VAL A 144 10.96 -3.31 -2.22
C VAL A 144 11.03 -2.58 -0.89
N GLU A 145 11.36 -1.29 -0.91
CA GLU A 145 11.44 -0.46 0.29
C GLU A 145 10.10 -0.36 1.03
N THR A 146 8.98 -0.32 0.32
CA THR A 146 7.63 -0.31 0.93
C THR A 146 7.44 -1.52 1.84
N SER A 147 7.69 -2.73 1.34
CA SER A 147 7.60 -3.96 2.15
C SER A 147 8.63 -3.97 3.30
N GLN A 148 9.86 -3.50 3.03
CA GLN A 148 10.90 -3.44 4.06
C GLN A 148 10.59 -2.44 5.17
N LYS A 149 9.95 -1.30 4.87
CA LYS A 149 9.47 -0.32 5.87
C LYS A 149 8.43 -0.95 6.79
N ALA A 150 7.45 -1.68 6.25
CA ALA A 150 6.46 -2.38 7.05
C ALA A 150 7.09 -3.43 7.95
N LEU A 151 8.02 -4.24 7.43
CA LEU A 151 8.78 -5.23 8.22
C LEU A 151 9.66 -4.57 9.30
N LYS A 152 10.28 -3.44 8.98
CA LYS A 152 11.03 -2.65 9.97
C LYS A 152 10.11 -2.13 11.05
N ARG A 153 8.95 -1.56 10.68
CA ARG A 153 7.94 -1.07 11.64
C ARG A 153 7.45 -2.21 12.54
N TYR A 154 7.24 -3.41 12.01
CA TYR A 154 6.83 -4.58 12.79
C TYR A 154 7.83 -4.92 13.91
N ARG A 155 9.14 -4.83 13.62
CA ARG A 155 10.19 -5.08 14.60
C ARG A 155 10.38 -3.94 15.60
N ASP A 156 10.30 -2.70 15.14
CA ASP A 156 10.76 -1.53 15.88
C ASP A 156 9.61 -0.68 16.48
N GLN A 157 8.33 -1.05 16.27
CA GLN A 157 7.18 -0.27 16.74
C GLN A 157 7.17 -0.14 18.27
N THR A 158 7.24 1.10 18.76
CA THR A 158 7.18 1.43 20.19
C THR A 158 5.75 1.35 20.74
N LEU A 159 5.62 1.28 22.07
CA LEU A 159 4.31 1.32 22.73
C LEU A 159 3.58 2.65 22.47
N ALA A 160 4.29 3.78 22.41
CA ALA A 160 3.70 5.08 22.08
C ALA A 160 3.12 5.10 20.66
N GLN A 161 3.83 4.55 19.68
CA GLN A 161 3.34 4.44 18.31
C GLN A 161 2.10 3.54 18.22
N ARG A 162 2.07 2.44 18.97
CA ARG A 162 0.90 1.57 19.04
C ARG A 162 -0.31 2.28 19.64
N ALA A 163 -0.12 2.99 20.75
CA ALA A 163 -1.19 3.76 21.37
C ALA A 163 -1.71 4.87 20.45
N SER A 164 -0.81 5.59 19.78
CA SER A 164 -1.15 6.60 18.77
C SER A 164 -1.95 6.01 17.61
N HIS A 165 -1.56 4.84 17.11
CA HIS A 165 -2.28 4.14 16.05
C HIS A 165 -3.72 3.79 16.46
N HIS A 166 -3.93 3.21 17.64
CA HIS A 166 -5.28 2.88 18.11
C HIS A 166 -6.17 4.12 18.28
N LEU A 167 -5.61 5.23 18.78
CA LEU A 167 -6.34 6.50 18.87
C LEU A 167 -6.62 7.07 17.48
N GLY A 168 -5.65 7.00 16.56
CA GLY A 168 -5.79 7.40 15.16
C GLY A 168 -6.94 6.66 14.48
N MET A 169 -6.97 5.32 14.55
CA MET A 169 -8.03 4.51 13.98
C MET A 169 -9.43 4.92 14.48
N PHE A 170 -9.56 5.19 15.80
CA PHE A 170 -10.82 5.63 16.36
C PHE A 170 -11.33 6.94 15.75
N LEU A 171 -10.42 7.86 15.44
CA LEU A 171 -10.75 9.14 14.81
C LEU A 171 -10.97 9.00 13.31
N GLU A 172 -10.13 8.26 12.61
CA GLU A 172 -10.19 8.03 11.16
C GLU A 172 -11.50 7.39 10.71
N GLU A 173 -12.07 6.48 11.51
CA GLU A 173 -13.38 5.88 11.25
C GLU A 173 -14.56 6.86 11.36
N ARG A 174 -14.35 8.05 11.90
CA ARG A 174 -15.40 9.05 12.17
C ARG A 174 -15.24 10.34 11.42
N VAL A 175 -14.02 10.65 11.04
CA VAL A 175 -13.64 11.97 10.53
C VAL A 175 -12.97 11.83 9.17
N ALA A 176 -13.63 12.34 8.14
CA ALA A 176 -13.21 12.20 6.75
C ALA A 176 -11.92 12.99 6.43
N PHE A 177 -11.71 14.15 7.07
CA PHE A 177 -10.54 14.99 6.79
C PHE A 177 -9.21 14.43 7.31
N LEU A 178 -9.22 13.33 8.10
CA LEU A 178 -7.99 12.66 8.57
C LEU A 178 -7.36 11.73 7.51
N ARG A 179 -7.88 11.74 6.32
CA ARG A 179 -7.37 10.93 5.21
C ARG A 179 -5.97 11.39 4.80
N GLN A 180 -4.96 10.56 5.06
CA GLN A 180 -3.56 10.92 4.87
C GLN A 180 -3.16 11.01 3.39
N GLU A 181 -3.70 10.14 2.55
CA GLU A 181 -3.31 10.06 1.14
C GLU A 181 -3.72 11.29 0.32
N ASP A 182 -4.77 12.02 0.73
CA ASP A 182 -5.33 13.12 -0.06
C ASP A 182 -5.33 14.48 0.61
N LEU A 183 -5.51 14.52 1.93
CA LEU A 183 -5.89 15.71 2.67
C LEU A 183 -4.86 16.19 3.67
N THR A 184 -3.72 15.50 3.83
CA THR A 184 -2.61 16.04 4.62
C THR A 184 -2.03 17.28 3.97
N LEU A 185 -1.48 18.18 4.78
CA LEU A 185 -0.82 19.40 4.29
C LEU A 185 0.24 19.07 3.23
N GLU A 186 1.02 18.01 3.41
CA GLU A 186 2.02 17.57 2.45
C GLU A 186 1.39 17.23 1.09
N MET A 187 0.30 16.46 1.10
CA MET A 187 -0.40 16.08 -0.13
C MET A 187 -1.09 17.26 -0.78
N LEU A 188 -1.65 18.18 0.01
CA LEU A 188 -2.24 19.43 -0.52
C LEU A 188 -1.16 20.32 -1.14
N LEU A 189 0.01 20.43 -0.52
CA LEU A 189 1.15 21.18 -1.08
C LEU A 189 1.68 20.55 -2.38
N LYS A 190 1.68 19.22 -2.49
CA LYS A 190 2.05 18.51 -3.74
C LYS A 190 1.07 18.77 -4.89
N LYS A 191 -0.17 19.14 -4.59
CA LYS A 191 -1.17 19.50 -5.61
C LYS A 191 -0.98 20.93 -6.15
N LEU A 192 -0.16 21.78 -5.50
CA LEU A 192 0.12 23.11 -5.99
C LEU A 192 1.01 23.05 -7.25
N PRO A 193 0.70 23.80 -8.31
CA PRO A 193 1.53 23.86 -9.49
C PRO A 193 2.86 24.53 -9.12
N ILE A 194 3.92 23.75 -8.99
CA ILE A 194 5.28 24.24 -8.79
C ILE A 194 5.93 24.35 -10.17
N ALA A 195 6.48 25.52 -10.49
CA ALA A 195 7.20 25.71 -11.72
C ALA A 195 8.32 24.68 -11.86
N ASN A 196 8.36 23.96 -13.00
CA ASN A 196 9.41 23.00 -13.31
C ASN A 196 10.78 23.66 -13.19
N ARG A 197 11.60 23.19 -12.28
CA ARG A 197 13.01 23.57 -12.21
C ARG A 197 13.82 22.63 -13.11
N PRO A 198 14.78 23.11 -13.87
CA PRO A 198 15.70 22.25 -14.59
C PRO A 198 16.29 21.20 -13.64
N TYR A 199 16.27 19.92 -14.05
CA TYR A 199 16.77 18.78 -13.28
C TYR A 199 15.99 18.41 -12.01
N ALA A 200 14.85 19.02 -11.72
CA ALA A 200 13.99 18.58 -10.64
C ALA A 200 13.36 17.22 -11.01
N GLN A 201 13.50 16.23 -10.13
CA GLN A 201 12.74 15.00 -10.26
C GLN A 201 11.27 15.31 -9.94
N VAL A 202 10.38 15.10 -10.90
CA VAL A 202 8.96 15.15 -10.67
C VAL A 202 8.57 13.84 -9.99
N PRO A 203 8.08 13.87 -8.74
CA PRO A 203 7.65 12.64 -8.08
C PRO A 203 6.49 11.99 -8.87
N PRO A 204 6.38 10.66 -8.89
CA PRO A 204 5.27 10.00 -9.56
C PRO A 204 3.94 10.48 -8.97
N THR A 205 2.97 10.71 -9.84
CA THR A 205 1.61 11.03 -9.41
C THR A 205 0.94 9.73 -8.97
N PHE A 206 0.43 9.70 -7.74
CA PHE A 206 -0.38 8.60 -7.26
C PHE A 206 -1.87 8.89 -7.46
N PRO A 207 -2.70 7.84 -7.56
CA PRO A 207 -4.14 8.02 -7.70
C PRO A 207 -4.71 8.80 -6.52
N PRO A 208 -5.69 9.70 -6.76
CA PRO A 208 -6.46 10.27 -5.68
C PRO A 208 -7.37 9.22 -5.06
N TYR A 209 -8.09 9.62 -4.03
CA TYR A 209 -9.10 8.81 -3.35
C TYR A 209 -9.95 7.94 -4.30
N PHE A 210 -9.73 6.63 -4.24
CA PHE A 210 -10.56 5.66 -4.95
C PHE A 210 -10.84 4.39 -4.13
N GLN A 211 -10.45 4.37 -2.84
CA GLN A 211 -10.56 3.20 -1.98
C GLN A 211 -11.06 3.54 -0.57
N THR A 212 -11.61 2.54 0.09
CA THR A 212 -11.91 2.52 1.53
C THR A 212 -11.20 1.35 2.18
N VAL A 213 -10.83 1.50 3.45
CA VAL A 213 -10.09 0.51 4.24
C VAL A 213 -10.78 0.31 5.58
N ASP A 214 -10.96 -0.94 6.00
CA ASP A 214 -11.49 -1.29 7.32
C ASP A 214 -10.40 -1.80 8.29
N ARG A 215 -10.80 -2.18 9.49
CA ARG A 215 -9.90 -2.66 10.55
C ARG A 215 -9.18 -3.97 10.23
N GLU A 216 -9.72 -4.76 9.34
CA GLU A 216 -9.12 -6.01 8.87
C GLU A 216 -8.20 -5.78 7.67
N ARG A 217 -7.98 -4.51 7.28
CA ARG A 217 -7.29 -4.09 6.06
C ARG A 217 -7.97 -4.63 4.79
N ARG A 218 -9.29 -4.82 4.83
CA ARG A 218 -10.04 -5.08 3.63
C ARG A 218 -10.18 -3.76 2.87
N VAL A 219 -9.62 -3.72 1.68
CA VAL A 219 -9.64 -2.57 0.79
C VAL A 219 -10.73 -2.77 -0.26
N ARG A 220 -11.50 -1.74 -0.53
CA ARG A 220 -12.56 -1.76 -1.55
C ARG A 220 -12.51 -0.49 -2.39
N MET A 221 -12.69 -0.66 -3.70
CA MET A 221 -12.85 0.46 -4.61
C MET A 221 -14.12 1.24 -4.25
N THR A 222 -14.05 2.58 -4.30
CA THR A 222 -15.23 3.43 -4.13
C THR A 222 -16.17 3.29 -5.32
N GLU A 223 -17.47 3.45 -5.07
CA GLU A 223 -18.48 3.40 -6.14
C GLU A 223 -18.23 4.47 -7.21
N GLU A 224 -17.75 5.66 -6.80
CA GLU A 224 -17.39 6.74 -7.73
C GLU A 224 -16.29 6.33 -8.71
N CYS A 225 -15.30 5.54 -8.27
CA CYS A 225 -14.24 5.04 -9.14
C CYS A 225 -14.70 3.84 -9.98
N ALA A 226 -15.60 3.02 -9.44
CA ALA A 226 -16.16 1.86 -10.15
C ALA A 226 -17.03 2.26 -11.34
N GLN A 227 -17.68 3.43 -11.29
CA GLN A 227 -18.52 3.94 -12.36
C GLN A 227 -17.73 4.79 -13.37
N PRO A 228 -18.13 4.78 -14.66
CA PRO A 228 -17.53 5.64 -15.67
C PRO A 228 -17.62 7.13 -15.27
N GLY A 229 -16.47 7.79 -15.13
CA GLY A 229 -16.46 9.19 -14.67
C GLY A 229 -15.05 9.78 -14.61
N LYS A 230 -14.98 11.00 -14.10
CA LYS A 230 -13.71 11.77 -14.02
C LYS A 230 -12.68 11.08 -13.12
N LEU A 231 -13.11 10.50 -12.00
CA LEU A 231 -12.21 9.84 -11.07
C LEU A 231 -11.60 8.58 -11.72
N GLN A 232 -12.45 7.71 -12.29
CA GLN A 232 -12.01 6.51 -13.00
C GLN A 232 -11.00 6.84 -14.11
N THR A 233 -11.36 7.78 -15.00
CA THR A 233 -10.49 8.22 -16.11
C THR A 233 -9.14 8.75 -15.59
N ARG A 234 -9.18 9.54 -14.52
CA ARG A 234 -7.95 10.08 -13.92
C ARG A 234 -7.06 8.99 -13.36
N VAL A 235 -7.64 7.99 -12.69
CA VAL A 235 -6.88 6.84 -12.16
C VAL A 235 -6.27 6.03 -13.30
N GLN A 236 -7.03 5.73 -14.36
CA GLN A 236 -6.54 5.06 -15.57
C GLN A 236 -5.31 5.77 -16.18
N GLN A 237 -5.38 7.10 -16.30
CA GLN A 237 -4.27 7.91 -16.86
C GLN A 237 -3.00 7.87 -16.02
N ILE A 238 -3.10 7.59 -14.72
CA ILE A 238 -1.95 7.50 -13.82
C ILE A 238 -1.23 6.16 -13.95
N TRP A 239 -1.95 5.07 -14.24
CA TRP A 239 -1.34 3.74 -14.26
C TRP A 239 -0.26 3.57 -15.31
N LEU A 240 -0.46 4.05 -16.54
CA LEU A 240 0.52 3.85 -17.60
C LEU A 240 1.89 4.43 -17.28
N PRO A 241 2.04 5.70 -16.90
CA PRO A 241 3.33 6.24 -16.50
C PRO A 241 3.88 5.58 -15.23
N LEU A 242 3.01 5.19 -14.28
CA LEU A 242 3.44 4.58 -13.02
C LEU A 242 3.99 3.16 -13.22
N PHE A 243 3.40 2.37 -14.12
CA PHE A 243 3.83 1.00 -14.45
C PHE A 243 4.88 0.94 -15.55
N THR A 244 5.19 2.05 -16.22
CA THR A 244 6.26 2.12 -17.21
C THR A 244 7.61 2.26 -16.50
N PRO A 245 8.52 1.28 -16.62
CA PRO A 245 9.84 1.39 -16.04
C PRO A 245 10.59 2.63 -16.57
N PRO A 246 11.36 3.33 -15.73
CA PRO A 246 12.21 4.39 -16.21
C PRO A 246 13.26 3.84 -17.20
N PRO A 247 13.72 4.65 -18.15
CA PRO A 247 14.76 4.22 -19.06
C PRO A 247 16.04 3.86 -18.28
N PRO A 248 16.85 2.92 -18.79
CA PRO A 248 18.14 2.59 -18.18
C PRO A 248 18.99 3.84 -17.97
N PRO A 249 19.72 3.95 -16.86
CA PRO A 249 20.62 5.07 -16.62
C PRO A 249 21.63 5.21 -17.75
N THR A 250 21.83 6.41 -18.27
CA THR A 250 22.72 6.66 -19.43
C THR A 250 24.19 6.36 -19.14
N PHE A 251 24.59 6.34 -17.87
CA PHE A 251 25.95 6.02 -17.43
C PHE A 251 26.22 4.51 -17.28
N VAL A 252 25.19 3.65 -17.45
CA VAL A 252 25.32 2.19 -17.42
C VAL A 252 25.13 1.67 -18.84
N PRO A 253 26.08 0.89 -19.40
CA PRO A 253 25.88 0.23 -20.69
C PRO A 253 24.60 -0.63 -20.68
N ARG A 254 23.78 -0.51 -21.72
CA ARG A 254 22.49 -1.21 -21.82
C ARG A 254 22.63 -2.72 -21.63
N GLU A 255 23.66 -3.33 -22.17
CA GLU A 255 23.94 -4.76 -22.04
C GLU A 255 24.20 -5.14 -20.57
N ALA A 256 25.02 -4.36 -19.88
CA ALA A 256 25.27 -4.59 -18.45
C ALA A 256 24.02 -4.42 -17.60
N PHE A 257 23.18 -3.42 -17.92
CA PHE A 257 21.89 -3.22 -17.26
C PHE A 257 20.98 -4.44 -17.46
N MET A 258 20.83 -4.90 -18.71
CA MET A 258 19.98 -6.07 -19.03
C MET A 258 20.51 -7.35 -18.38
N ALA A 259 21.83 -7.55 -18.36
CA ALA A 259 22.44 -8.71 -17.70
C ALA A 259 22.20 -8.69 -16.18
N ASN A 260 22.28 -7.52 -15.54
CA ASN A 260 21.99 -7.38 -14.12
C ASN A 260 20.49 -7.63 -13.80
N MET A 261 19.60 -7.17 -14.67
CA MET A 261 18.16 -7.47 -14.55
C MET A 261 17.89 -8.98 -14.67
N GLY A 262 18.51 -9.65 -15.64
CA GLY A 262 18.42 -11.10 -15.78
C GLY A 262 18.87 -11.84 -14.52
N LYS A 263 20.03 -11.49 -13.99
CA LYS A 263 20.53 -12.06 -12.71
C LYS A 263 19.59 -11.81 -11.53
N ALA A 264 18.97 -10.63 -11.47
CA ALA A 264 18.01 -10.31 -10.41
C ALA A 264 16.75 -11.18 -10.51
N ILE A 265 16.24 -11.42 -11.72
CA ILE A 265 15.10 -12.31 -11.97
C ILE A 265 15.44 -13.76 -11.60
N GLU A 266 16.58 -14.27 -12.06
CA GLU A 266 17.05 -15.62 -11.72
C GLU A 266 17.26 -15.78 -10.20
N GLY A 267 17.83 -14.76 -9.55
CA GLY A 267 17.95 -14.69 -8.10
C GLY A 267 16.58 -14.79 -7.43
N ARG A 268 15.58 -14.06 -7.93
CA ARG A 268 14.22 -14.07 -7.37
C ARG A 268 13.55 -15.44 -7.51
N PHE A 269 13.72 -16.16 -8.62
CA PHE A 269 13.22 -17.52 -8.75
C PHE A 269 13.82 -18.44 -7.68
N ARG A 270 15.15 -18.45 -7.56
CA ARG A 270 15.86 -19.25 -6.55
C ARG A 270 15.43 -18.91 -5.12
N ASP A 271 15.38 -17.64 -4.80
CA ASP A 271 15.05 -17.17 -3.46
C ASP A 271 13.60 -17.45 -3.10
N THR A 272 12.67 -17.35 -4.07
CA THR A 272 11.27 -17.74 -3.92
C THR A 272 11.16 -19.25 -3.66
N GLY A 273 11.87 -20.07 -4.45
CA GLY A 273 11.92 -21.53 -4.24
C GLY A 273 12.41 -21.88 -2.84
N ALA A 274 13.47 -21.22 -2.37
CA ALA A 274 14.00 -21.44 -1.01
C ALA A 274 12.97 -21.08 0.08
N ALA A 275 12.26 -19.95 -0.07
CA ALA A 275 11.19 -19.53 0.87
C ALA A 275 10.03 -20.54 0.88
N VAL A 276 9.58 -20.98 -0.30
CA VAL A 276 8.52 -21.98 -0.45
C VAL A 276 8.93 -23.32 0.20
N ASN A 277 10.16 -23.78 -0.02
CA ASN A 277 10.65 -25.02 0.57
C ASN A 277 10.69 -24.97 2.11
N LYS A 278 11.13 -23.84 2.69
CA LYS A 278 11.08 -23.63 4.15
C LYS A 278 9.65 -23.71 4.68
N LEU A 279 8.69 -23.10 4.01
CA LEU A 279 7.29 -23.13 4.41
C LEU A 279 6.72 -24.56 4.32
N ARG A 280 6.93 -25.25 3.20
CA ARG A 280 6.45 -26.62 2.96
C ARG A 280 7.06 -27.64 3.92
N ALA A 281 8.33 -27.49 4.28
CA ALA A 281 9.01 -28.37 5.23
C ALA A 281 8.33 -28.40 6.61
N ARG A 282 7.53 -27.38 6.94
CA ARG A 282 6.73 -27.29 8.16
C ARG A 282 5.25 -27.62 7.97
N GLY A 283 4.86 -28.12 6.80
CA GLY A 283 3.46 -28.41 6.46
C GLY A 283 2.66 -27.20 5.98
N GLY A 284 3.27 -26.04 5.81
CA GLY A 284 2.60 -24.85 5.25
C GLY A 284 2.22 -25.03 3.78
N LYS A 285 1.16 -24.39 3.37
CA LYS A 285 0.63 -24.43 2.01
C LYS A 285 0.73 -23.06 1.35
N ILE A 286 0.97 -23.03 0.05
CA ILE A 286 1.03 -21.79 -0.73
C ILE A 286 0.47 -22.00 -2.13
N VAL A 287 -0.26 -21.00 -2.63
CA VAL A 287 -0.73 -20.92 -4.01
C VAL A 287 -0.40 -19.54 -4.56
N PHE A 288 0.07 -19.48 -5.80
CA PHE A 288 0.25 -18.23 -6.52
C PHE A 288 -1.01 -17.90 -7.31
N VAL A 289 -1.40 -16.63 -7.27
CA VAL A 289 -2.59 -16.14 -7.98
C VAL A 289 -2.21 -14.95 -8.84
N ARG A 290 -2.59 -14.99 -10.10
CA ARG A 290 -2.55 -13.85 -11.01
C ARG A 290 -3.97 -13.30 -11.14
N PHE A 291 -4.20 -12.11 -10.62
CA PHE A 291 -5.48 -11.43 -10.62
C PHE A 291 -5.78 -10.74 -11.95
N PRO A 292 -7.05 -10.45 -12.27
CA PRO A 292 -7.44 -9.70 -13.46
C PRO A 292 -6.78 -8.33 -13.56
N ASN A 293 -6.61 -7.89 -14.77
CA ASN A 293 -6.33 -6.52 -15.17
C ASN A 293 -6.99 -6.25 -16.53
N SER A 294 -7.12 -4.99 -16.90
CA SER A 294 -7.89 -4.61 -18.09
C SER A 294 -7.23 -3.47 -18.87
N GLY A 295 -7.80 -3.17 -20.01
CA GLY A 295 -7.45 -2.00 -20.82
C GLY A 295 -5.99 -1.92 -21.25
N GLU A 296 -5.48 -0.71 -21.36
CA GLU A 296 -4.10 -0.47 -21.81
C GLU A 296 -3.06 -0.95 -20.80
N LEU A 297 -3.41 -1.01 -19.49
CA LEU A 297 -2.52 -1.55 -18.48
C LEU A 297 -2.25 -3.05 -18.71
N LYS A 298 -3.26 -3.83 -19.08
CA LYS A 298 -3.08 -5.24 -19.44
C LYS A 298 -2.08 -5.39 -20.58
N SER A 299 -2.29 -4.67 -21.66
CA SER A 299 -1.40 -4.69 -22.84
C SER A 299 0.03 -4.24 -22.52
N LEU A 300 0.20 -3.29 -21.60
CA LEU A 300 1.51 -2.85 -21.12
C LEU A 300 2.22 -3.95 -20.33
N GLU A 301 1.53 -4.58 -19.37
CA GLU A 301 2.10 -5.66 -18.56
C GLU A 301 2.47 -6.90 -19.37
N GLU A 302 1.64 -7.31 -20.31
CA GLU A 302 1.92 -8.42 -21.23
C GLU A 302 3.20 -8.18 -22.05
N ARG A 303 3.42 -6.94 -22.52
CA ARG A 303 4.62 -6.56 -23.25
C ARG A 303 5.87 -6.54 -22.38
N LEU A 304 5.75 -6.01 -21.14
CA LEU A 304 6.89 -5.82 -20.23
C LEU A 304 7.28 -7.11 -19.51
N SER A 305 6.31 -7.95 -19.24
CA SER A 305 6.47 -9.15 -18.41
C SER A 305 5.68 -10.32 -19.01
N PRO A 306 6.07 -10.82 -20.19
CA PRO A 306 5.38 -11.93 -20.85
C PRO A 306 5.25 -13.14 -19.90
N ARG A 307 4.12 -13.81 -19.97
CA ARG A 307 3.75 -14.93 -19.11
C ARG A 307 4.80 -16.05 -19.15
N GLU A 308 5.25 -16.41 -20.34
CA GLU A 308 6.24 -17.46 -20.61
C GLU A 308 7.67 -17.11 -20.11
N LYS A 309 7.92 -15.86 -19.75
CA LYS A 309 9.21 -15.40 -19.17
C LYS A 309 9.18 -15.13 -17.69
N THR A 310 8.00 -15.07 -17.11
CA THR A 310 7.82 -14.64 -15.69
C THR A 310 6.98 -15.62 -14.89
N TRP A 311 5.73 -15.82 -15.28
CA TRP A 311 4.78 -16.64 -14.53
C TRP A 311 5.10 -18.15 -14.63
N GLU A 312 5.23 -18.66 -15.84
CA GLU A 312 5.50 -20.09 -16.07
C GLU A 312 6.82 -20.55 -15.45
N PRO A 313 7.96 -19.85 -15.65
CA PRO A 313 9.21 -20.20 -14.99
C PRO A 313 9.15 -20.09 -13.45
N LEU A 314 8.33 -19.17 -12.90
CA LEU A 314 8.14 -19.08 -11.47
C LEU A 314 7.45 -20.33 -10.93
N LEU A 315 6.40 -20.80 -11.59
CA LEU A 315 5.71 -22.03 -11.20
C LEU A 315 6.62 -23.24 -11.32
N GLU A 316 7.33 -23.37 -12.43
CA GLU A 316 8.25 -24.45 -12.71
C GLU A 316 9.39 -24.52 -11.67
N SER A 317 10.02 -23.39 -11.39
CA SER A 317 11.15 -23.31 -10.46
C SER A 317 10.78 -23.55 -8.99
N THR A 318 9.53 -23.27 -8.60
CA THR A 318 9.07 -23.39 -7.22
C THR A 318 8.19 -24.62 -6.98
N GLY A 319 7.63 -25.21 -8.03
CA GLY A 319 6.60 -26.25 -7.94
C GLY A 319 5.34 -25.82 -7.21
N VAL A 320 5.08 -24.51 -7.08
CA VAL A 320 3.88 -23.97 -6.44
C VAL A 320 2.73 -24.04 -7.43
N PRO A 321 1.52 -24.49 -7.03
CA PRO A 321 0.36 -24.42 -7.90
C PRO A 321 0.02 -22.95 -8.19
N GLY A 322 -0.28 -22.65 -9.44
CA GLY A 322 -0.65 -21.31 -9.89
C GLY A 322 -2.07 -21.25 -10.43
N ILE A 323 -2.76 -20.17 -10.14
CA ILE A 323 -4.08 -19.85 -10.70
C ILE A 323 -3.92 -18.54 -11.47
N HIS A 324 -3.92 -18.61 -12.79
CA HIS A 324 -3.93 -17.44 -13.65
C HIS A 324 -5.36 -17.16 -14.10
N PHE A 325 -5.84 -15.95 -13.91
CA PHE A 325 -7.25 -15.62 -14.21
C PHE A 325 -7.67 -15.96 -15.65
N GLU A 326 -6.75 -15.91 -16.61
CA GLU A 326 -7.02 -16.22 -18.02
C GLU A 326 -7.17 -17.72 -18.31
N ASP A 327 -6.71 -18.59 -17.41
CA ASP A 327 -6.80 -20.04 -17.63
C ASP A 327 -8.21 -20.60 -17.33
N PHE A 328 -9.06 -19.76 -16.75
CA PHE A 328 -10.40 -20.15 -16.29
C PHE A 328 -11.45 -19.18 -16.85
N PRO A 329 -12.35 -19.64 -17.73
CA PRO A 329 -13.38 -18.80 -18.34
C PRO A 329 -14.21 -18.01 -17.31
N GLU A 330 -14.50 -18.61 -16.16
CA GLU A 330 -15.24 -17.98 -15.07
C GLU A 330 -14.47 -16.87 -14.34
N LEU A 331 -13.14 -16.84 -14.45
CA LEU A 331 -12.28 -15.80 -13.86
C LEU A 331 -11.86 -14.74 -14.87
N SER A 332 -11.84 -15.07 -16.17
CA SER A 332 -11.34 -14.18 -17.22
C SER A 332 -12.34 -13.10 -17.66
N GLY A 333 -13.64 -13.26 -17.31
CA GLY A 333 -14.73 -12.38 -17.76
C GLY A 333 -14.85 -11.06 -16.98
N PHE A 334 -14.02 -10.82 -15.98
CA PHE A 334 -14.08 -9.61 -15.16
C PHE A 334 -13.33 -8.44 -15.83
N THR A 335 -13.89 -7.24 -15.65
CA THR A 335 -13.27 -5.99 -16.11
C THR A 335 -12.91 -5.14 -14.92
N CYS A 336 -11.65 -4.72 -14.82
CA CYS A 336 -11.19 -3.78 -13.81
C CYS A 336 -11.57 -2.35 -14.26
N PRO A 337 -12.44 -1.63 -13.53
CA PRO A 337 -12.95 -0.33 -13.95
C PRO A 337 -11.85 0.69 -14.24
N GLU A 338 -10.84 0.74 -13.40
CA GLU A 338 -9.68 1.62 -13.54
C GLU A 338 -8.43 0.89 -14.07
N TRP A 339 -8.61 -0.29 -14.68
CA TRP A 339 -7.66 -1.20 -15.33
C TRP A 339 -6.85 -2.11 -14.40
N SER A 340 -6.70 -1.80 -13.11
CA SER A 340 -5.85 -2.58 -12.21
C SER A 340 -6.60 -3.43 -11.19
N HIS A 341 -7.76 -2.99 -10.72
CA HIS A 341 -8.47 -3.61 -9.62
C HIS A 341 -9.96 -3.82 -9.93
N LEU A 342 -10.55 -4.82 -9.30
CA LEU A 342 -11.98 -5.10 -9.40
C LEU A 342 -12.81 -4.08 -8.60
N SER A 343 -14.07 -3.88 -9.02
CA SER A 343 -15.05 -3.18 -8.21
C SER A 343 -15.32 -3.94 -6.91
N ALA A 344 -15.89 -3.28 -5.90
CA ALA A 344 -16.26 -3.93 -4.64
C ALA A 344 -17.26 -5.08 -4.85
N GLY A 345 -18.17 -4.97 -5.82
CA GLY A 345 -19.10 -6.05 -6.17
C GLY A 345 -18.43 -7.20 -6.92
N ASP A 346 -17.57 -6.87 -7.90
CA ASP A 346 -16.86 -7.89 -8.69
C ASP A 346 -15.84 -8.65 -7.85
N SER A 347 -15.21 -8.03 -6.84
CA SER A 347 -14.29 -8.73 -5.94
C SER A 347 -14.98 -9.86 -5.16
N VAL A 348 -16.23 -9.66 -4.75
CA VAL A 348 -17.04 -10.71 -4.11
C VAL A 348 -17.30 -11.86 -5.07
N GLU A 349 -17.81 -11.58 -6.27
CA GLU A 349 -18.15 -12.60 -7.26
C GLU A 349 -16.89 -13.31 -7.80
N PHE A 350 -15.81 -12.59 -8.02
CA PHE A 350 -14.51 -13.14 -8.39
C PHE A 350 -13.99 -14.11 -7.32
N THR A 351 -14.00 -13.69 -6.05
CA THR A 351 -13.54 -14.53 -4.94
C THR A 351 -14.37 -15.81 -4.84
N LYS A 352 -15.68 -15.69 -4.96
CA LYS A 352 -16.58 -16.84 -4.96
C LYS A 352 -16.24 -17.86 -6.06
N ARG A 353 -15.93 -17.39 -7.27
CA ARG A 353 -15.49 -18.24 -8.38
C ARG A 353 -14.07 -18.75 -8.22
N LEU A 354 -13.19 -18.00 -7.56
CA LEU A 354 -11.80 -18.38 -7.29
C LEU A 354 -11.70 -19.49 -6.23
N VAL A 355 -12.60 -19.53 -5.24
CA VAL A 355 -12.55 -20.47 -4.10
C VAL A 355 -12.44 -21.94 -4.53
N PRO A 356 -13.20 -22.49 -5.50
CA PRO A 356 -13.05 -23.87 -5.95
C PRO A 356 -11.62 -24.18 -6.46
N HIS A 357 -11.01 -23.26 -7.19
CA HIS A 357 -9.63 -23.39 -7.69
C HIS A 357 -8.62 -23.34 -6.56
N LEU A 358 -8.81 -22.46 -5.57
CA LEU A 358 -7.98 -22.42 -4.37
C LEU A 358 -8.05 -23.73 -3.59
N ARG A 359 -9.24 -24.31 -3.41
CA ARG A 359 -9.41 -25.60 -2.74
C ARG A 359 -8.64 -26.72 -3.46
N THR A 360 -8.76 -26.78 -4.77
CA THR A 360 -8.06 -27.76 -5.60
C THR A 360 -6.53 -27.56 -5.50
N ALA A 361 -6.04 -26.34 -5.67
CA ALA A 361 -4.62 -26.03 -5.64
C ALA A 361 -3.98 -26.26 -4.26
N LEU A 362 -4.73 -26.04 -3.18
CA LEU A 362 -4.31 -26.19 -1.80
C LEU A 362 -4.61 -27.58 -1.22
N GLN A 363 -5.29 -28.46 -1.97
CA GLN A 363 -5.72 -29.79 -1.54
C GLN A 363 -6.52 -29.72 -0.21
N LEU A 364 -7.60 -28.92 -0.22
CA LEU A 364 -8.50 -28.69 0.92
C LEU A 364 -9.88 -29.33 0.70
#